data_c6963e69e83dac988091ddc7ca17dd90
#
_entry.id   c6963e69e83dac988091ddc7ca17dd90
#
_cell.length_a   1.000
_cell.length_b   1.000
_cell.length_c   1.000
_cell.angle_alpha   90.00
_cell.angle_beta   90.00
_cell.angle_gamma   90.00
#
_symmetry.space_group_name_H-M   'P 1'
#
loop_
_entity.id
_entity.type
_entity.pdbx_description
1 polymer ?
#
loop_
_entity_poly.entity_id
_entity_poly.type
_entity_poly.pdbx_seq_one_letter_code
_entity_poly.pdbx_strand_id
1 'polypeptide(L)' 'TIIKLFSNRIKEIDVTHLEMPLPMSSVLNELYTLPEDHLLFVHHKKVPKFLFPELVERGFQWRIQIISTDDIKLLIFK' A
#
# COMPACT_ATOMS: atom_id res chain seq x y z
N THR A 1 -16.49 -6.49 -0.72
CA THR A 1 -15.36 -5.58 -0.60
C THR A 1 -14.11 -6.13 -1.27
N ILE A 2 -13.16 -5.26 -1.56
CA ILE A 2 -11.89 -5.65 -2.17
C ILE A 2 -11.13 -6.65 -1.29
N ILE A 3 -11.17 -6.47 0.03
CA ILE A 3 -10.50 -7.37 0.96
C ILE A 3 -11.07 -8.79 0.83
N LYS A 4 -12.37 -8.94 0.63
CA LYS A 4 -12.98 -10.26 0.44
C LYS A 4 -12.48 -10.95 -0.83
N LEU A 5 -12.27 -10.20 -1.90
CA LEU A 5 -11.76 -10.76 -3.16
C LEU A 5 -10.36 -11.35 -3.00
N PHE A 6 -9.58 -10.85 -2.03
CA PHE A 6 -8.21 -11.28 -1.79
C PHE A 6 -8.04 -12.00 -0.46
N SER A 7 -9.10 -12.58 0.11
CA SER A 7 -9.14 -13.03 1.50
C SER A 7 -7.97 -13.90 1.97
N ASN A 8 -7.38 -14.70 1.08
CA ASN A 8 -6.22 -15.54 1.42
C ASN A 8 -4.93 -15.08 0.73
N ARG A 9 -4.95 -13.87 0.15
CA ARG A 9 -3.84 -13.38 -0.67
C ARG A 9 -3.53 -11.93 -0.32
N ILE A 10 -3.49 -11.63 0.97
CA ILE A 10 -3.21 -10.29 1.46
C ILE A 10 -1.86 -10.31 2.17
N LYS A 11 -0.97 -9.43 1.75
CA LYS A 11 0.28 -9.18 2.46
C LYS A 11 0.13 -7.85 3.19
N GLU A 12 0.44 -7.85 4.48
CA GLU A 12 0.29 -6.67 5.33
C GLU A 12 1.66 -6.15 5.74
N ILE A 13 1.86 -4.84 5.63
CA ILE A 13 3.08 -4.19 6.11
C ILE A 13 2.72 -2.94 6.90
N ASP A 14 3.60 -2.56 7.81
CA ASP A 14 3.45 -1.37 8.64
C ASP A 14 4.67 -0.49 8.44
N VAL A 15 4.46 0.69 7.87
CA VAL A 15 5.53 1.66 7.63
C VAL A 15 5.36 2.92 8.49
N THR A 16 4.47 2.88 9.49
CA THR A 16 4.18 4.04 10.34
C THR A 16 5.37 4.47 11.16
N HIS A 17 6.30 3.57 11.47
CA HIS A 17 7.49 3.84 12.27
C HIS A 17 8.67 4.34 11.44
N LEU A 18 8.54 4.39 10.11
CA LEU A 18 9.63 4.80 9.23
C LEU A 18 9.54 6.29 8.89
N GLU A 19 10.72 6.90 8.70
CA GLU A 19 10.81 8.29 8.24
C GLU A 19 11.02 8.33 6.72
N MET A 20 10.48 9.37 6.08
CA MET A 20 10.65 9.53 4.63
C MET A 20 12.13 9.57 4.26
N PRO A 21 12.54 8.96 3.14
CA PRO A 21 11.71 8.32 2.11
C PRO A 21 11.48 6.81 2.32
N LEU A 22 11.82 6.27 3.48
CA LEU A 22 11.79 4.83 3.74
C LEU A 22 10.40 4.19 3.58
N PRO A 23 9.27 4.84 3.99
CA PRO A 23 7.96 4.23 3.76
C PRO A 23 7.70 3.95 2.30
N MET A 24 8.00 4.90 1.42
CA MET A 24 7.81 4.73 -0.02
C MET A 24 8.70 3.62 -0.57
N SER A 25 9.97 3.61 -0.17
CA SER A 25 10.92 2.57 -0.60
C SER A 25 10.45 1.19 -0.17
N SER A 26 9.97 1.06 1.07
CA SER A 26 9.47 -0.21 1.59
C SER A 26 8.26 -0.71 0.81
N VAL A 27 7.31 0.18 0.52
CA VAL A 27 6.11 -0.18 -0.25
C VAL A 27 6.50 -0.64 -1.65
N LEU A 28 7.37 0.12 -2.33
CA LEU A 28 7.80 -0.24 -3.69
C LEU A 28 8.54 -1.58 -3.72
N ASN A 29 9.39 -1.84 -2.73
CA ASN A 29 10.08 -3.13 -2.63
C ASN A 29 9.09 -4.28 -2.45
N GLU A 30 8.08 -4.11 -1.63
CA GLU A 30 7.05 -5.14 -1.45
C GLU A 30 6.25 -5.37 -2.71
N LEU A 31 5.91 -4.30 -3.45
CA LEU A 31 5.19 -4.42 -4.70
C LEU A 31 6.01 -5.14 -5.77
N TYR A 32 7.32 -4.96 -5.75
CA TYR A 32 8.21 -5.61 -6.71
C TYR A 32 8.13 -7.13 -6.61
N THR A 33 7.96 -7.65 -5.40
CA THR A 33 7.91 -9.09 -5.14
C THR A 33 6.49 -9.61 -4.93
N LEU A 34 5.48 -8.74 -4.97
CA LEU A 34 4.09 -9.13 -4.72
C LEU A 34 3.55 -9.96 -5.89
N PRO A 35 3.02 -11.18 -5.64
CA PRO A 35 2.37 -11.94 -6.70
C PRO A 35 1.18 -11.19 -7.29
N GLU A 36 0.89 -11.44 -8.58
CA GLU A 36 -0.14 -10.70 -9.32
C GLU A 36 -1.53 -10.76 -8.69
N ASP A 37 -1.87 -11.89 -8.09
CA ASP A 37 -3.19 -12.09 -7.51
C ASP A 37 -3.26 -11.72 -6.03
N HIS A 38 -2.27 -10.97 -5.53
CA HIS A 38 -2.20 -10.56 -4.14
C HIS A 38 -2.51 -9.08 -3.97
N LEU A 39 -2.92 -8.72 -2.75
CA LEU A 39 -3.18 -7.35 -2.34
C LEU A 39 -2.18 -6.97 -1.26
N LEU A 40 -1.61 -5.78 -1.35
CA LEU A 40 -0.74 -5.25 -0.31
C LEU A 40 -1.54 -4.29 0.56
N PHE A 41 -1.61 -4.60 1.85
CA PHE A 41 -2.28 -3.76 2.86
C PHE A 41 -1.22 -2.99 3.62
N VAL A 42 -1.24 -1.67 3.49
CA VAL A 42 -0.19 -0.81 4.08
C VAL A 42 -0.77 0.04 5.19
N HIS A 43 -0.15 -0.03 6.36
CA HIS A 43 -0.41 0.89 7.46
C HIS A 43 0.55 2.06 7.34
N HIS A 44 0.02 3.24 7.09
CA HIS A 44 0.81 4.44 6.85
C HIS A 44 0.36 5.57 7.79
N LYS A 45 1.25 6.49 8.11
CA LYS A 45 0.91 7.63 8.97
C LYS A 45 0.56 8.89 8.21
N LYS A 46 0.77 8.93 6.89
CA LYS A 46 0.46 10.07 6.03
C LYS A 46 -0.07 9.58 4.71
N VAL A 47 -0.83 10.46 4.01
CA VAL A 47 -1.23 10.18 2.64
C VAL A 47 0.04 10.18 1.77
N PRO A 48 0.39 9.05 1.13
CA PRO A 48 1.67 8.94 0.40
C PRO A 48 1.55 9.52 -1.02
N LYS A 49 1.49 10.84 -1.13
CA LYS A 49 1.24 11.53 -2.41
C LYS A 49 2.22 11.15 -3.51
N PHE A 50 3.48 10.98 -3.18
CA PHE A 50 4.51 10.69 -4.18
C PHE A 50 4.51 9.23 -4.62
N LEU A 51 3.81 8.38 -3.88
CA LEU A 51 3.67 6.96 -4.23
C LEU A 51 2.70 6.77 -5.40
N PHE A 52 1.65 7.57 -5.47
CA PHE A 52 0.57 7.35 -6.43
C PHE A 52 1.05 7.38 -7.89
N PRO A 53 1.86 8.35 -8.33
CA PRO A 53 2.39 8.30 -9.69
C PRO A 53 3.18 7.03 -9.99
N GLU A 54 3.92 6.52 -9.01
CA GLU A 54 4.66 5.26 -9.16
C GLU A 54 3.72 4.08 -9.33
N LEU A 55 2.60 4.07 -8.60
CA LEU A 55 1.60 3.01 -8.73
C LEU A 55 0.96 3.02 -10.11
N VAL A 56 0.61 4.19 -10.61
CA VAL A 56 0.04 4.34 -11.96
C VAL A 56 1.02 3.80 -13.00
N GLU A 57 2.28 4.21 -12.92
CA GLU A 57 3.30 3.82 -13.87
C GLU A 57 3.52 2.31 -13.89
N ARG A 58 3.38 1.65 -12.74
CA ARG A 58 3.57 0.21 -12.60
C ARG A 58 2.29 -0.59 -12.85
N GLY A 59 1.17 0.06 -13.16
CA GLY A 59 -0.09 -0.62 -13.48
C GLY A 59 -0.88 -1.07 -12.26
N PHE A 60 -0.62 -0.48 -11.09
CA PHE A 60 -1.34 -0.81 -9.87
C PHE A 60 -2.55 0.09 -9.67
N GLN A 61 -3.54 -0.45 -8.97
CA GLN A 61 -4.68 0.29 -8.47
C GLN A 61 -4.56 0.38 -6.95
N TRP A 62 -5.30 1.30 -6.34
CA TRP A 62 -5.27 1.43 -4.88
C TRP A 62 -6.59 1.96 -4.36
N ARG A 63 -6.81 1.72 -3.07
CA ARG A 63 -7.88 2.32 -2.28
C ARG A 63 -7.27 2.86 -1.01
N ILE A 64 -7.74 4.01 -0.56
CA ILE A 64 -7.21 4.66 0.63
C ILE A 64 -8.34 4.91 1.61
N GLN A 65 -8.06 4.68 2.89
CA GLN A 65 -8.98 4.99 3.97
C GLN A 65 -8.24 5.80 5.03
N ILE A 66 -8.74 6.98 5.32
CA ILE A 66 -8.17 7.87 6.33
C ILE A 66 -8.92 7.64 7.62
N ILE A 67 -8.25 7.04 8.61
CA ILE A 67 -8.82 6.77 9.92
C ILE A 67 -8.68 8.01 10.79
N SER A 68 -7.48 8.62 10.79
CA SER A 68 -7.19 9.87 11.50
C SER A 68 -6.05 10.57 10.79
N THR A 69 -5.60 11.71 11.32
CA THR A 69 -4.54 12.51 10.69
C THR A 69 -3.23 11.75 10.51
N ASP A 70 -2.97 10.76 11.35
CA ASP A 70 -1.73 9.98 11.30
C ASP A 70 -1.98 8.47 11.30
N ASP A 71 -3.17 8.06 10.84
CA ASP A 71 -3.53 6.65 10.70
C ASP A 71 -4.24 6.46 9.36
N ILE A 72 -3.48 6.01 8.36
CA ILE A 72 -3.95 5.84 6.99
C ILE A 72 -3.82 4.36 6.63
N LYS A 73 -4.85 3.81 6.02
CA LYS A 73 -4.82 2.44 5.47
C LYS A 73 -4.84 2.53 3.96
N LEU A 74 -3.94 1.79 3.33
CA LEU A 74 -3.80 1.80 1.88
C LEU A 74 -3.85 0.37 1.37
N LEU A 75 -4.71 0.12 0.38
CA LEU A 75 -4.82 -1.17 -0.30
C LEU A 75 -4.30 -1.02 -1.72
N ILE A 76 -3.31 -1.82 -2.10
CA ILE A 76 -2.69 -1.77 -3.43
C ILE A 76 -2.84 -3.13 -4.10
N PHE A 77 -3.30 -3.12 -5.34
CA PHE A 77 -3.56 -4.36 -6.10
C PHE A 77 -3.48 -4.07 -7.59
N LYS A 78 -3.48 -5.11 -8.39
CA LYS A 78 -3.53 -4.98 -9.86
C LYS A 78 -4.90 -5.22 -10.46
#